data_ab7a8a3dd04f80f474319572d05d62c3
#
_entry.id   ab7a8a3dd04f80f474319572d05d62c3
#
_cell.length_a   1.000
_cell.length_b   1.000
_cell.length_c   1.000
_cell.angle_alpha   90.00
_cell.angle_beta   90.00
_cell.angle_gamma   90.00
#
_symmetry.space_group_name_H-M   'P 1'
#
loop_
_entity.id
_entity.type
_entity.pdbx_description
1 polymer ?
#
loop_
_entity_poly.entity_id
_entity_poly.type
_entity_poly.pdbx_seq_one_letter_code
_entity_poly.pdbx_strand_id
1 'polypeptide(L)'
;EPFDAEGARTTLFSALLAAVSRHGKARIALEDPERQPISFGRLVLGAFVLGRKLAAQTQKGEKVGLLLPNMQGMAVTLFGLSAYGRVPALLNFTAGTKNLKAACEVAPLSTIVTSRRFIDQAKLDEVIEAIGQGRRVIYLEDVRKQLTSRDKLLGALAALAPGFVHRRHAAGPDEPAVVLFTSGTEGKPKGV
;
A
#
# COMPACT_ATOMS: atom_id res chain seq x y z
N GLU A 1 -15.84 23.84 14.00
CA GLU A 1 -16.36 22.64 14.68
C GLU A 1 -15.25 22.07 15.57
N PRO A 2 -15.56 21.61 16.81
CA PRO A 2 -14.58 20.96 17.65
C PRO A 2 -14.09 19.65 16.99
N PHE A 3 -12.82 19.30 17.22
CA PHE A 3 -12.23 18.06 16.71
C PHE A 3 -12.89 16.84 17.39
N ASP A 4 -13.49 15.97 16.59
CA ASP A 4 -14.06 14.69 17.05
C ASP A 4 -12.96 13.63 17.14
N ALA A 5 -12.36 13.50 18.32
CA ALA A 5 -11.29 12.54 18.58
C ALA A 5 -11.74 11.08 18.49
N GLU A 6 -13.00 10.77 18.88
CA GLU A 6 -13.54 9.41 18.79
C GLU A 6 -13.85 9.02 17.35
N GLY A 7 -14.47 9.91 16.58
CA GLY A 7 -14.73 9.69 15.16
C GLY A 7 -13.45 9.58 14.31
N ALA A 8 -12.33 10.15 14.78
CA ALA A 8 -11.02 10.02 14.16
C ALA A 8 -10.34 8.67 14.45
N ARG A 9 -10.75 7.90 15.47
CA ARG A 9 -10.19 6.59 15.81
C ARG A 9 -10.67 5.52 14.83
N THR A 10 -10.06 5.47 13.66
CA THR A 10 -10.42 4.54 12.60
C THR A 10 -9.18 4.02 11.87
N THR A 11 -9.29 2.89 11.17
CA THR A 11 -8.21 2.41 10.32
C THR A 11 -8.25 3.12 8.97
N LEU A 12 -7.09 3.19 8.28
CA LEU A 12 -6.99 3.80 6.95
C LEU A 12 -7.99 3.19 5.94
N PHE A 13 -8.15 1.86 5.97
CA PHE A 13 -9.09 1.19 5.07
C PHE A 13 -10.56 1.43 5.48
N SER A 14 -10.86 1.49 6.77
CA SER A 14 -12.20 1.86 7.25
C SER A 14 -12.58 3.28 6.86
N ALA A 15 -11.63 4.22 6.90
CA ALA A 15 -11.84 5.58 6.41
C ALA A 15 -12.17 5.60 4.91
N LEU A 16 -11.47 4.78 4.09
CA LEU A 16 -11.83 4.60 2.68
C LEU A 16 -13.26 4.08 2.53
N LEU A 17 -13.68 3.08 3.31
CA LEU A 17 -15.05 2.55 3.24
C LEU A 17 -16.11 3.57 3.66
N ALA A 18 -15.81 4.41 4.64
CA ALA A 18 -16.67 5.52 5.03
C ALA A 18 -16.81 6.55 3.88
N ALA A 19 -15.71 6.85 3.18
CA ALA A 19 -15.76 7.71 2.00
C ALA A 19 -16.60 7.08 0.87
N VAL A 20 -16.47 5.76 0.64
CA VAL A 20 -17.32 5.02 -0.32
C VAL A 20 -18.80 5.13 0.04
N SER A 21 -19.14 4.98 1.32
CA SER A 21 -20.53 5.10 1.79
C SER A 21 -21.08 6.51 1.58
N ARG A 22 -20.26 7.53 1.84
CA ARG A 22 -20.66 8.96 1.73
C ARG A 22 -20.79 9.42 0.28
N HIS A 23 -19.88 8.98 -0.60
CA HIS A 23 -19.76 9.53 -1.96
C HIS A 23 -20.27 8.59 -3.07
N GLY A 24 -20.52 7.33 -2.74
CA GLY A 24 -20.93 6.31 -3.69
C GLY A 24 -19.78 5.65 -4.45
N LYS A 25 -20.01 4.39 -4.84
CA LYS A 25 -18.99 3.54 -5.52
C LYS A 25 -18.56 4.06 -6.89
N ALA A 26 -19.45 4.76 -7.59
CA ALA A 26 -19.22 5.23 -8.95
C ALA A 26 -18.36 6.52 -9.01
N ARG A 27 -18.33 7.29 -7.94
CA ARG A 27 -17.55 8.53 -7.88
C ARG A 27 -16.07 8.26 -8.05
N ILE A 28 -15.39 9.12 -8.80
CA ILE A 28 -13.93 9.09 -8.95
C ILE A 28 -13.28 9.37 -7.60
N ALA A 29 -12.42 8.48 -7.17
CA ALA A 29 -11.67 8.56 -5.93
C ALA A 29 -10.33 9.30 -6.11
N LEU A 30 -9.67 9.03 -7.23
CA LEU A 30 -8.41 9.68 -7.60
C LEU A 30 -8.22 9.60 -9.13
N GLU A 31 -7.41 10.51 -9.63
CA GLU A 31 -6.89 10.54 -11.00
C GLU A 31 -5.37 10.65 -10.90
N ASP A 32 -4.65 9.87 -11.69
CA ASP A 32 -3.19 9.88 -11.69
C ASP A 32 -2.62 10.90 -12.69
N PRO A 33 -1.30 11.14 -12.71
CA PRO A 33 -0.68 12.06 -13.66
C PRO A 33 -0.91 11.72 -15.14
N GLU A 34 -1.21 10.45 -15.46
CA GLU A 34 -1.58 10.00 -16.81
C GLU A 34 -3.08 10.25 -17.11
N ARG A 35 -3.79 10.98 -16.23
CA ARG A 35 -5.22 11.26 -16.30
C ARG A 35 -6.10 10.00 -16.39
N GLN A 36 -5.67 8.95 -15.70
CA GLN A 36 -6.46 7.74 -15.59
C GLN A 36 -7.30 7.81 -14.30
N PRO A 37 -8.64 7.94 -14.42
CA PRO A 37 -9.49 7.98 -13.24
C PRO A 37 -9.74 6.59 -12.69
N ILE A 38 -9.79 6.47 -11.37
CA ILE A 38 -10.27 5.27 -10.68
C ILE A 38 -11.41 5.63 -9.73
N SER A 39 -12.54 4.94 -9.84
CA SER A 39 -13.67 5.12 -8.94
C SER A 39 -13.41 4.44 -7.59
N PHE A 40 -14.13 4.89 -6.54
CA PHE A 40 -14.08 4.25 -5.22
C PHE A 40 -14.35 2.73 -5.30
N GLY A 41 -15.34 2.30 -6.08
CA GLY A 41 -15.66 0.88 -6.22
C GLY A 41 -14.52 0.08 -6.85
N ARG A 42 -13.87 0.63 -7.88
CA ARG A 42 -12.72 -0.01 -8.53
C ARG A 42 -11.49 -0.03 -7.62
N LEU A 43 -11.27 1.03 -6.83
CA LEU A 43 -10.18 1.09 -5.85
C LEU A 43 -10.35 0.00 -4.79
N VAL A 44 -11.55 -0.13 -4.20
CA VAL A 44 -11.85 -1.17 -3.19
C VAL A 44 -11.72 -2.58 -3.79
N LEU A 45 -12.27 -2.81 -4.98
CA LEU A 45 -12.13 -4.09 -5.67
C LEU A 45 -10.66 -4.44 -5.94
N GLY A 46 -9.90 -3.50 -6.49
CA GLY A 46 -8.46 -3.67 -6.75
C GLY A 46 -7.68 -3.95 -5.46
N ALA A 47 -8.00 -3.23 -4.38
CA ALA A 47 -7.39 -3.43 -3.07
C ALA A 47 -7.62 -4.86 -2.54
N PHE A 48 -8.83 -5.42 -2.67
CA PHE A 48 -9.08 -6.80 -2.24
C PHE A 48 -8.43 -7.84 -3.14
N VAL A 49 -8.45 -7.66 -4.46
CA VAL A 49 -7.83 -8.60 -5.41
C VAL A 49 -6.31 -8.63 -5.22
N LEU A 50 -5.66 -7.47 -5.26
CA LEU A 50 -4.21 -7.36 -5.12
C LEU A 50 -3.77 -7.67 -3.69
N GLY A 51 -4.45 -7.08 -2.70
CA GLY A 51 -4.14 -7.24 -1.28
C GLY A 51 -4.17 -8.69 -0.83
N ARG A 52 -5.11 -9.49 -1.34
CA ARG A 52 -5.17 -10.93 -1.08
C ARG A 52 -3.89 -11.66 -1.54
N LYS A 53 -3.35 -11.32 -2.71
CA LYS A 53 -2.11 -11.90 -3.23
C LYS A 53 -0.89 -11.46 -2.44
N LEU A 54 -0.83 -10.20 -2.05
CA LEU A 54 0.23 -9.68 -1.20
C LEU A 54 0.15 -10.29 0.21
N ALA A 55 -1.05 -10.43 0.76
CA ALA A 55 -1.28 -11.03 2.06
C ALA A 55 -0.85 -12.50 2.13
N ALA A 56 -0.93 -13.24 1.03
CA ALA A 56 -0.43 -14.62 0.94
C ALA A 56 1.10 -14.71 0.98
N GLN A 57 1.81 -13.61 0.77
CA GLN A 57 3.27 -13.53 0.74
C GLN A 57 3.86 -12.73 1.91
N THR A 58 3.03 -12.18 2.77
CA THR A 58 3.42 -11.30 3.89
C THR A 58 2.67 -11.67 5.15
N GLN A 59 3.19 -11.29 6.31
CA GLN A 59 2.56 -11.56 7.59
C GLN A 59 1.64 -10.42 8.03
N LYS A 60 0.65 -10.70 8.89
CA LYS A 60 -0.16 -9.66 9.53
C LYS A 60 0.74 -8.77 10.39
N GLY A 61 0.53 -7.45 10.30
CA GLY A 61 1.36 -6.45 10.98
C GLY A 61 2.73 -6.20 10.31
N GLU A 62 3.10 -6.96 9.26
CA GLU A 62 4.36 -6.75 8.55
C GLU A 62 4.40 -5.37 7.91
N LYS A 63 5.52 -4.67 8.10
CA LYS A 63 5.83 -3.43 7.39
C LYS A 63 6.35 -3.78 6.00
N VAL A 64 5.65 -3.35 4.97
CA VAL A 64 5.96 -3.64 3.56
C VAL A 64 6.39 -2.38 2.85
N GLY A 65 7.63 -2.35 2.37
CA GLY A 65 8.16 -1.21 1.63
C GLY A 65 7.46 -1.03 0.30
N LEU A 66 7.02 0.19 -0.01
CA LEU A 66 6.44 0.55 -1.31
C LEU A 66 7.38 1.49 -2.04
N LEU A 67 8.08 0.96 -3.06
CA LEU A 67 8.90 1.72 -3.99
C LEU A 67 8.13 1.85 -5.31
N LEU A 68 7.15 2.74 -5.34
CA LEU A 68 6.21 2.92 -6.45
C LEU A 68 6.01 4.42 -6.75
N PRO A 69 5.69 4.78 -7.99
CA PRO A 69 5.32 6.15 -8.34
C PRO A 69 3.91 6.49 -7.82
N ASN A 70 3.62 7.78 -7.68
CA ASN A 70 2.32 8.30 -7.25
C ASN A 70 1.25 8.11 -8.36
N MET A 71 0.85 6.87 -8.58
CA MET A 71 -0.12 6.44 -9.59
C MET A 71 -1.17 5.53 -8.96
N GLN A 72 -2.18 5.14 -9.74
CA GLN A 72 -3.24 4.23 -9.28
C GLN A 72 -2.70 2.94 -8.63
N GLY A 73 -1.63 2.36 -9.21
CA GLY A 73 -0.99 1.16 -8.68
C GLY A 73 -0.51 1.30 -7.24
N MET A 74 0.03 2.48 -6.89
CA MET A 74 0.43 2.82 -5.53
C MET A 74 -0.77 2.84 -4.59
N ALA A 75 -1.85 3.54 -4.96
CA ALA A 75 -3.06 3.64 -4.13
C ALA A 75 -3.71 2.27 -3.92
N VAL A 76 -3.86 1.48 -4.99
CA VAL A 76 -4.42 0.12 -4.91
C VAL A 76 -3.57 -0.78 -4.02
N THR A 77 -2.24 -0.69 -4.11
CA THR A 77 -1.31 -1.47 -3.30
C THR A 77 -1.38 -1.07 -1.83
N LEU A 78 -1.36 0.24 -1.54
CA LEU A 78 -1.45 0.79 -0.20
C LEU A 78 -2.73 0.33 0.49
N PHE A 79 -3.89 0.55 -0.14
CA PHE A 79 -5.17 0.12 0.42
C PHE A 79 -5.32 -1.40 0.44
N GLY A 80 -4.68 -2.12 -0.50
CA GLY A 80 -4.64 -3.58 -0.51
C GLY A 80 -3.90 -4.15 0.71
N LEU A 81 -2.75 -3.62 1.04
CA LEU A 81 -2.01 -3.98 2.26
C LEU A 81 -2.81 -3.64 3.52
N SER A 82 -3.34 -2.42 3.59
CA SER A 82 -4.15 -1.96 4.73
C SER A 82 -5.42 -2.80 4.93
N ALA A 83 -6.09 -3.22 3.83
CA ALA A 83 -7.29 -4.07 3.89
C ALA A 83 -7.03 -5.40 4.62
N TYR A 84 -5.82 -5.92 4.51
CA TYR A 84 -5.39 -7.19 5.09
C TYR A 84 -4.46 -7.04 6.31
N GLY A 85 -4.38 -5.86 6.91
CA GLY A 85 -3.66 -5.60 8.16
C GLY A 85 -2.13 -5.67 8.01
N ARG A 86 -1.60 -5.24 6.86
CA ARG A 86 -0.18 -4.97 6.64
C ARG A 86 0.04 -3.47 6.72
N VAL A 87 1.24 -3.06 7.08
CA VAL A 87 1.63 -1.65 7.24
C VAL A 87 2.44 -1.19 6.04
N PRO A 88 1.89 -0.38 5.12
CA PRO A 88 2.65 0.19 4.02
C PRO A 88 3.74 1.12 4.53
N ALA A 89 4.98 0.96 4.07
CA ALA A 89 6.11 1.84 4.35
C ALA A 89 6.51 2.55 3.05
N LEU A 90 6.28 3.87 2.96
CA LEU A 90 6.44 4.62 1.71
C LEU A 90 7.90 5.01 1.49
N LEU A 91 8.56 4.36 0.53
CA LEU A 91 9.95 4.61 0.17
C LEU A 91 10.03 5.75 -0.86
N ASN A 92 10.63 6.87 -0.46
CA ASN A 92 10.86 8.00 -1.36
C ASN A 92 12.03 7.70 -2.30
N PHE A 93 11.75 7.35 -3.55
CA PHE A 93 12.75 6.99 -4.57
C PHE A 93 13.72 8.14 -4.91
N THR A 94 13.38 9.40 -4.60
CA THR A 94 14.27 10.54 -4.84
C THR A 94 15.29 10.76 -3.72
N ALA A 95 15.18 10.02 -2.60
CA ALA A 95 16.04 10.21 -1.43
C ALA A 95 17.48 9.68 -1.60
N GLY A 96 17.75 8.93 -2.68
CA GLY A 96 19.02 8.30 -2.97
C GLY A 96 19.22 6.96 -2.24
N THR A 97 20.10 6.12 -2.79
CA THR A 97 20.30 4.72 -2.35
C THR A 97 20.66 4.59 -0.89
N LYS A 98 21.55 5.47 -0.37
CA LYS A 98 21.99 5.45 1.03
C LYS A 98 20.82 5.66 2.00
N ASN A 99 19.98 6.65 1.72
CA ASN A 99 18.82 6.97 2.55
C ASN A 99 17.74 5.88 2.46
N LEU A 100 17.55 5.28 1.29
CA LEU A 100 16.63 4.16 1.12
C LEU A 100 17.09 2.90 1.87
N LYS A 101 18.37 2.58 1.86
CA LYS A 101 18.93 1.50 2.70
C LYS A 101 18.67 1.77 4.19
N ALA A 102 19.00 2.96 4.66
CA ALA A 102 18.76 3.34 6.04
C ALA A 102 17.27 3.30 6.42
N ALA A 103 16.36 3.73 5.52
CA ALA A 103 14.92 3.63 5.73
C ALA A 103 14.46 2.17 5.88
N CYS A 104 14.97 1.27 5.03
CA CYS A 104 14.67 -0.17 5.12
C CYS A 104 15.17 -0.82 6.41
N GLU A 105 16.25 -0.31 7.00
CA GLU A 105 16.80 -0.78 8.27
C GLU A 105 16.01 -0.23 9.48
N VAL A 106 15.70 1.07 9.46
CA VAL A 106 14.95 1.75 10.54
C VAL A 106 13.54 1.16 10.69
N ALA A 107 12.87 0.82 9.59
CA ALA A 107 11.53 0.22 9.61
C ALA A 107 11.52 -1.32 9.61
N PRO A 108 12.63 -2.02 9.84
CA PRO A 108 13.00 -3.40 9.52
C PRO A 108 12.13 -4.06 8.44
N LEU A 109 12.27 -3.57 7.22
CA LEU A 109 11.51 -4.08 6.07
C LEU A 109 12.08 -5.42 5.59
N SER A 110 11.26 -6.46 5.55
CA SER A 110 11.60 -7.77 4.97
C SER A 110 11.08 -7.94 3.54
N THR A 111 10.07 -7.16 3.16
CA THR A 111 9.43 -7.22 1.85
C THR A 111 9.34 -5.81 1.23
N ILE A 112 9.64 -5.71 -0.06
CA ILE A 112 9.51 -4.50 -0.88
C ILE A 112 8.61 -4.81 -2.07
N VAL A 113 7.60 -3.98 -2.31
CA VAL A 113 6.75 -4.05 -3.49
C VAL A 113 7.14 -2.92 -4.44
N THR A 114 7.36 -3.27 -5.71
CA THR A 114 7.73 -2.32 -6.76
C THR A 114 7.13 -2.73 -8.12
N SER A 115 7.49 -2.02 -9.18
CA SER A 115 7.09 -2.27 -10.58
C SER A 115 8.33 -2.24 -11.46
N ARG A 116 8.49 -3.23 -12.35
CA ARG A 116 9.61 -3.24 -13.32
C ARG A 116 9.56 -2.01 -14.20
N ARG A 117 8.38 -1.70 -14.75
CA ARG A 117 8.20 -0.50 -15.58
C ARG A 117 8.67 0.77 -14.85
N PHE A 118 8.38 0.88 -13.56
CA PHE A 118 8.81 2.04 -12.78
C PHE A 118 10.33 2.05 -12.56
N ILE A 119 10.94 0.91 -12.22
CA ILE A 119 12.39 0.79 -12.05
C ILE A 119 13.11 1.21 -13.32
N ASP A 120 12.69 0.69 -14.48
CA ASP A 120 13.28 1.01 -15.79
C ASP A 120 13.12 2.51 -16.13
N GLN A 121 11.92 3.07 -15.96
CA GLN A 121 11.62 4.47 -16.28
C GLN A 121 12.38 5.46 -15.39
N ALA A 122 12.51 5.16 -14.11
CA ALA A 122 13.17 6.02 -13.13
C ALA A 122 14.67 5.68 -12.97
N LYS A 123 15.20 4.70 -13.72
CA LYS A 123 16.60 4.22 -13.67
C LYS A 123 17.03 3.84 -12.26
N LEU A 124 16.23 3.00 -11.60
CA LEU A 124 16.41 2.61 -10.21
C LEU A 124 17.01 1.19 -10.05
N ASP A 125 17.65 0.64 -11.08
CA ASP A 125 18.21 -0.72 -11.05
C ASP A 125 19.21 -0.91 -9.91
N GLU A 126 20.16 -0.01 -9.77
CA GLU A 126 21.15 -0.03 -8.68
C GLU A 126 20.47 0.15 -7.30
N VAL A 127 19.42 0.96 -7.24
CA VAL A 127 18.66 1.18 -6.01
C VAL A 127 17.97 -0.10 -5.58
N ILE A 128 17.20 -0.74 -6.47
CA ILE A 128 16.44 -1.95 -6.14
C ILE A 128 17.36 -3.12 -5.84
N GLU A 129 18.50 -3.25 -6.53
CA GLU A 129 19.52 -4.22 -6.19
C GLU A 129 20.06 -3.99 -4.78
N ALA A 130 20.39 -2.74 -4.46
CA ALA A 130 20.99 -2.37 -3.18
C ALA A 130 20.04 -2.55 -1.97
N ILE A 131 18.75 -2.18 -2.10
CA ILE A 131 17.77 -2.33 -1.01
C ILE A 131 17.13 -3.72 -0.98
N GLY A 132 17.19 -4.46 -2.10
CA GLY A 132 16.66 -5.82 -2.23
C GLY A 132 17.53 -6.89 -1.60
N GLN A 133 18.81 -6.62 -1.32
CA GLN A 133 19.71 -7.58 -0.70
C GLN A 133 19.16 -8.08 0.64
N GLY A 134 18.96 -9.40 0.76
CA GLY A 134 18.40 -10.03 1.95
C GLY A 134 16.91 -9.78 2.18
N ARG A 135 16.20 -9.16 1.21
CA ARG A 135 14.76 -8.86 1.28
C ARG A 135 14.02 -9.49 0.13
N ARG A 136 12.74 -9.75 0.32
CA ARG A 136 11.87 -10.20 -0.75
C ARG A 136 11.43 -9.00 -1.59
N VAL A 137 11.71 -9.01 -2.89
CA VAL A 137 11.20 -8.03 -3.84
C VAL A 137 10.03 -8.62 -4.60
N ILE A 138 8.87 -7.98 -4.53
CA ILE A 138 7.63 -8.38 -5.22
C ILE A 138 7.36 -7.36 -6.31
N TYR A 139 7.32 -7.81 -7.55
CA TYR A 139 6.96 -6.99 -8.69
C TYR A 139 5.47 -7.09 -8.99
N LEU A 140 4.78 -5.95 -9.10
CA LEU A 140 3.34 -5.91 -9.37
C LEU A 140 2.96 -6.61 -10.67
N GLU A 141 3.83 -6.59 -11.67
CA GLU A 141 3.64 -7.29 -12.93
C GLU A 141 3.54 -8.82 -12.74
N ASP A 142 4.37 -9.38 -11.86
CA ASP A 142 4.35 -10.82 -11.55
C ASP A 142 3.10 -11.19 -10.77
N VAL A 143 2.74 -10.36 -9.78
CA VAL A 143 1.48 -10.54 -9.05
C VAL A 143 0.31 -10.52 -10.02
N ARG A 144 0.30 -9.58 -10.97
CA ARG A 144 -0.76 -9.44 -11.98
C ARG A 144 -0.86 -10.67 -12.90
N LYS A 145 0.27 -11.22 -13.34
CA LYS A 145 0.33 -12.46 -14.14
C LYS A 145 -0.20 -13.67 -13.38
N GLN A 146 -0.02 -13.71 -12.07
CA GLN A 146 -0.48 -14.80 -11.20
C GLN A 146 -1.95 -14.68 -10.77
N LEU A 147 -2.65 -13.60 -11.17
CA LEU A 147 -4.07 -13.42 -10.86
C LEU A 147 -4.92 -14.37 -11.68
N THR A 148 -5.56 -15.32 -11.00
CA THR A 148 -6.52 -16.24 -11.59
C THR A 148 -7.95 -15.68 -11.57
N SER A 149 -8.87 -16.30 -12.33
CA SER A 149 -10.31 -15.98 -12.25
C SER A 149 -10.86 -16.19 -10.83
N ARG A 150 -10.34 -17.20 -10.11
CA ARG A 150 -10.68 -17.43 -8.69
C ARG A 150 -10.28 -16.25 -7.79
N ASP A 151 -9.11 -15.68 -8.00
CA ASP A 151 -8.65 -14.52 -7.20
C ASP A 151 -9.54 -13.30 -7.44
N LYS A 152 -9.91 -13.06 -8.70
CA LYS A 152 -10.83 -11.97 -9.08
C LYS A 152 -12.22 -12.18 -8.48
N LEU A 153 -12.75 -13.42 -8.52
CA LEU A 153 -14.04 -13.75 -7.91
C LEU A 153 -14.02 -13.55 -6.40
N LEU A 154 -12.99 -14.07 -5.70
CA LEU A 154 -12.87 -13.92 -4.25
C LEU A 154 -12.67 -12.47 -3.84
N GLY A 155 -11.92 -11.67 -4.62
CA GLY A 155 -11.80 -10.23 -4.42
C GLY A 155 -13.12 -9.50 -4.62
N ALA A 156 -13.90 -9.88 -5.63
CA ALA A 156 -15.23 -9.33 -5.87
C ALA A 156 -16.22 -9.66 -4.73
N LEU A 157 -16.22 -10.91 -4.24
CA LEU A 157 -17.02 -11.30 -3.08
C LEU A 157 -16.62 -10.52 -1.82
N ALA A 158 -15.32 -10.32 -1.59
CA ALA A 158 -14.82 -9.50 -0.49
C ALA A 158 -15.28 -8.04 -0.61
N ALA A 159 -15.36 -7.49 -1.84
CA ALA A 159 -15.83 -6.14 -2.10
C ALA A 159 -17.37 -5.96 -1.94
N LEU A 160 -18.14 -7.05 -1.85
CA LEU A 160 -19.57 -6.99 -1.49
C LEU A 160 -19.78 -6.75 0.01
N ALA A 161 -18.90 -7.28 0.86
CA ALA A 161 -18.96 -7.10 2.31
C ALA A 161 -17.61 -6.60 2.88
N PRO A 162 -17.10 -5.43 2.40
CA PRO A 162 -15.73 -5.01 2.60
C PRO A 162 -15.39 -4.77 4.08
N GLY A 163 -16.32 -4.20 4.85
CA GLY A 163 -16.13 -3.98 6.27
C GLY A 163 -16.02 -5.26 7.09
N PHE A 164 -16.74 -6.32 6.71
CA PHE A 164 -16.66 -7.61 7.38
C PHE A 164 -15.31 -8.28 7.12
N VAL A 165 -14.85 -8.29 5.87
CA VAL A 165 -13.55 -8.87 5.51
C VAL A 165 -12.43 -8.09 6.17
N HIS A 166 -12.46 -6.75 6.11
CA HIS A 166 -11.43 -5.92 6.72
C HIS A 166 -11.32 -6.15 8.24
N ARG A 167 -12.44 -6.15 8.98
CA ARG A 167 -12.43 -6.38 10.45
C ARG A 167 -11.76 -7.68 10.88
N ARG A 168 -11.76 -8.72 10.04
CA ARG A 168 -11.04 -9.98 10.33
C ARG A 168 -9.52 -9.86 10.24
N HIS A 169 -9.04 -8.89 9.48
CA HIS A 169 -7.61 -8.69 9.19
C HIS A 169 -7.05 -7.42 9.83
N ALA A 170 -7.91 -6.43 10.10
CA ALA A 170 -7.50 -5.14 10.60
C ALA A 170 -6.67 -5.23 11.87
N ALA A 171 -5.70 -4.35 11.97
CA ALA A 171 -5.12 -3.90 13.23
C ALA A 171 -6.07 -2.91 13.92
N GLY A 172 -5.83 -2.61 15.18
CA GLY A 172 -6.58 -1.58 15.90
C GLY A 172 -6.32 -0.17 15.33
N PRO A 173 -7.18 0.80 15.65
CA PRO A 173 -6.98 2.19 15.19
C PRO A 173 -5.74 2.86 15.80
N ASP A 174 -5.21 2.32 16.87
CA ASP A 174 -4.00 2.80 17.57
C ASP A 174 -2.71 2.11 17.07
N GLU A 175 -2.84 1.12 16.17
CA GLU A 175 -1.71 0.45 15.54
C GLU A 175 -1.19 1.26 14.33
N PRO A 176 0.10 1.12 13.96
CA PRO A 176 0.65 1.81 12.82
C PRO A 176 -0.16 1.56 11.54
N ALA A 177 -0.67 2.61 10.92
CA ALA A 177 -1.41 2.53 9.67
C ALA A 177 -0.51 2.61 8.44
N VAL A 178 0.57 3.39 8.54
CA VAL A 178 1.56 3.64 7.47
C VAL A 178 2.87 4.07 8.13
N VAL A 179 3.99 3.80 7.47
CA VAL A 179 5.30 4.34 7.84
C VAL A 179 5.73 5.36 6.79
N LEU A 180 6.00 6.58 7.23
CA LEU A 180 6.61 7.64 6.41
C LEU A 180 8.05 7.87 6.88
N PHE A 181 8.91 8.28 5.97
CA PHE A 181 10.30 8.58 6.29
C PHE A 181 10.56 10.05 6.12
N THR A 182 11.02 10.69 7.19
CA THR A 182 11.45 12.10 7.18
C THR A 182 12.97 12.19 7.18
N SER A 183 13.52 13.27 6.62
CA SER A 183 14.93 13.60 6.75
C SER A 183 15.21 13.97 8.20
N GLY A 184 15.88 13.08 8.94
CA GLY A 184 16.31 13.39 10.30
C GLY A 184 17.36 14.52 10.32
N THR A 185 17.42 15.26 11.42
CA THR A 185 18.38 16.37 11.64
C THR A 185 19.84 15.95 11.52
N GLU A 186 20.15 14.66 11.67
CA GLU A 186 21.50 14.07 11.55
C GLU A 186 21.73 13.38 10.19
N GLY A 187 20.89 13.64 9.17
CA GLY A 187 21.04 13.05 7.85
C GLY A 187 20.61 11.56 7.74
N LYS A 188 20.11 10.96 8.83
CA LYS A 188 19.51 9.61 8.78
C LYS A 188 17.99 9.72 8.73
N PRO A 189 17.31 8.93 7.88
CA PRO A 189 15.84 8.94 7.85
C PRO A 189 15.27 8.45 9.18
N LYS A 190 14.19 9.09 9.64
CA LYS A 190 13.39 8.63 10.78
C LYS A 190 12.07 8.09 10.22
N GLY A 191 11.66 6.90 10.65
CA GLY A 191 10.33 6.36 10.38
C GLY A 191 9.32 6.95 11.37
N VAL A 192 8.23 7.49 10.84
CA VAL A 192 7.11 8.07 11.59
C VAL A 192 5.85 7.33 11.24
#